data_5c7629fd69252ec5b9279978828cd66a
#
_entry.id   5c7629fd69252ec5b9279978828cd66a
#
_cell.length_a   1.000
_cell.length_b   1.000
_cell.length_c   1.000
_cell.angle_alpha   90.00
_cell.angle_beta   90.00
_cell.angle_gamma   90.00
#
_symmetry.space_group_name_H-M   'P 1'
#
loop_
_entity.id
_entity.type
_entity.pdbx_description
1 polymer ?
#
loop_
_entity_poly.entity_id
_entity_poly.type
_entity_poly.pdbx_seq_one_letter_code
_entity_poly.pdbx_strand_id
1 'polypeptide(L)'
;KLGKKAFSMDRRNEDTALLALRGGLRGRFRRSFDSMENAFEVLQDRLQHAVNPAERAELMPLLEELQTQLICLRRLGDQASDAATAALLHGTCVPQPIDLLGQLREFCSILQEEAAQYALPFTVTLQADGLDVLPTTGDVSLLNGLLTNLVSNTLAADRAAHIMLLCTPGRLCYRDNGPGLPPDAAALLTEGQWSERLLHAGGLGLPLVAAYTSAMGWALT
;
A
#
# COMPACT_ATOMS: atom_id res chain seq x y z
N LYS A 1 -3.52 -40.70 -14.75
CA LYS A 1 -3.81 -39.41 -15.39
C LYS A 1 -5.05 -38.69 -14.82
N LEU A 2 -6.04 -39.40 -14.27
CA LEU A 2 -7.26 -38.84 -13.65
C LEU A 2 -6.98 -38.13 -12.30
N GLY A 3 -6.08 -38.67 -11.48
CA GLY A 3 -5.76 -38.08 -10.17
C GLY A 3 -5.13 -36.69 -10.21
N LYS A 4 -4.32 -36.39 -11.23
CA LYS A 4 -3.73 -35.04 -11.38
C LYS A 4 -4.75 -33.98 -11.83
N LYS A 5 -5.78 -34.33 -12.58
CA LYS A 5 -6.84 -33.39 -13.00
C LYS A 5 -7.82 -33.08 -11.86
N ALA A 6 -8.17 -34.04 -11.03
CA ALA A 6 -9.04 -33.83 -9.88
C ALA A 6 -8.36 -32.92 -8.84
N PHE A 7 -7.06 -33.11 -8.58
CA PHE A 7 -6.28 -32.28 -7.65
C PHE A 7 -6.10 -30.83 -8.12
N SER A 8 -6.01 -30.60 -9.44
CA SER A 8 -5.89 -29.22 -9.99
C SER A 8 -7.23 -28.47 -10.02
N MET A 9 -8.35 -29.20 -10.11
CA MET A 9 -9.71 -28.60 -10.09
C MET A 9 -10.13 -28.19 -8.67
N ASP A 10 -9.74 -28.96 -7.66
CA ASP A 10 -10.02 -28.68 -6.26
C ASP A 10 -9.27 -27.41 -5.79
N ARG A 11 -7.97 -27.30 -6.10
CA ARG A 11 -7.19 -26.07 -5.81
C ARG A 11 -7.78 -24.80 -6.46
N ARG A 12 -8.23 -24.86 -7.71
CA ARG A 12 -8.86 -23.71 -8.37
C ARG A 12 -10.15 -23.26 -7.69
N ASN A 13 -10.94 -24.19 -7.16
CA ASN A 13 -12.17 -23.86 -6.43
C ASN A 13 -11.85 -23.26 -5.05
N GLU A 14 -10.82 -23.78 -4.37
CA GLU A 14 -10.34 -23.22 -3.11
C GLU A 14 -9.78 -21.82 -3.28
N ASP A 15 -8.94 -21.58 -4.31
CA ASP A 15 -8.39 -20.27 -4.63
C ASP A 15 -9.50 -19.26 -4.97
N THR A 16 -10.52 -19.69 -5.73
CA THR A 16 -11.66 -18.82 -6.08
C THR A 16 -12.51 -18.49 -4.85
N ALA A 17 -12.74 -19.44 -3.95
CA ALA A 17 -13.47 -19.22 -2.70
C ALA A 17 -12.70 -18.29 -1.76
N LEU A 18 -11.40 -18.44 -1.66
CA LEU A 18 -10.51 -17.58 -0.86
C LEU A 18 -10.48 -16.16 -1.41
N LEU A 19 -10.42 -15.99 -2.73
CA LEU A 19 -10.50 -14.66 -3.39
C LEU A 19 -11.85 -13.98 -3.16
N ALA A 20 -12.95 -14.74 -3.20
CA ALA A 20 -14.29 -14.22 -2.93
C ALA A 20 -14.47 -13.84 -1.44
N LEU A 21 -13.97 -14.65 -0.51
CA LEU A 21 -13.93 -14.36 0.93
C LEU A 21 -13.12 -13.08 1.22
N ARG A 22 -11.98 -12.92 0.56
CA ARG A 22 -11.13 -11.74 0.65
C ARG A 22 -11.85 -10.48 0.17
N GLY A 23 -12.46 -10.51 -1.02
CA GLY A 23 -13.23 -9.37 -1.56
C GLY A 23 -14.36 -8.97 -0.61
N GLY A 24 -15.03 -9.96 0.00
CA GLY A 24 -16.06 -9.74 1.00
C GLY A 24 -15.52 -9.12 2.30
N LEU A 25 -14.38 -9.59 2.80
CA LEU A 25 -13.73 -9.06 4.01
C LEU A 25 -13.22 -7.64 3.78
N ARG A 26 -12.48 -7.39 2.69
CA ARG A 26 -11.99 -6.05 2.33
C ARG A 26 -13.14 -5.04 2.20
N GLY A 27 -14.23 -5.42 1.53
CA GLY A 27 -15.41 -4.57 1.40
C GLY A 27 -16.12 -4.31 2.73
N ARG A 28 -16.11 -5.23 3.68
CA ARG A 28 -16.68 -5.03 5.02
C ARG A 28 -15.78 -4.14 5.88
N PHE A 29 -14.48 -4.37 5.88
CA PHE A 29 -13.52 -3.53 6.58
C PHE A 29 -13.60 -2.09 6.08
N ARG A 30 -13.54 -1.87 4.77
CA ARG A 30 -13.63 -0.54 4.16
C ARG A 30 -14.91 0.18 4.58
N ARG A 31 -16.08 -0.44 4.45
CA ARG A 31 -17.36 0.17 4.87
C ARG A 31 -17.42 0.47 6.36
N SER A 32 -16.82 -0.35 7.20
CA SER A 32 -16.75 -0.10 8.64
C SER A 32 -15.87 1.10 8.95
N PHE A 33 -14.73 1.25 8.27
CA PHE A 33 -13.86 2.41 8.41
C PHE A 33 -14.51 3.69 7.87
N ASP A 34 -15.11 3.65 6.69
CA ASP A 34 -15.84 4.78 6.11
C ASP A 34 -16.98 5.26 7.06
N SER A 35 -17.66 4.31 7.71
CA SER A 35 -18.69 4.64 8.72
C SER A 35 -18.10 5.27 9.99
N MET A 36 -16.93 4.82 10.44
CA MET A 36 -16.25 5.42 11.60
C MET A 36 -15.69 6.81 11.28
N GLU A 37 -15.12 7.02 10.09
CA GLU A 37 -14.67 8.32 9.61
C GLU A 37 -15.82 9.33 9.56
N ASN A 38 -16.96 8.94 8.96
CA ASN A 38 -18.16 9.79 8.92
C ASN A 38 -18.66 10.14 10.33
N ALA A 39 -18.69 9.17 11.25
CA ALA A 39 -19.10 9.42 12.64
C ALA A 39 -18.15 10.37 13.35
N PHE A 40 -16.85 10.25 13.07
CA PHE A 40 -15.80 11.10 13.59
C PHE A 40 -15.94 12.56 13.08
N GLU A 41 -16.18 12.77 11.78
CA GLU A 41 -16.41 14.09 11.21
C GLU A 41 -17.64 14.77 11.84
N VAL A 42 -18.74 14.03 12.01
CA VAL A 42 -19.94 14.53 12.68
C VAL A 42 -19.66 14.90 14.15
N LEU A 43 -18.85 14.10 14.84
CA LEU A 43 -18.46 14.38 16.22
C LEU A 43 -17.60 15.65 16.30
N GLN A 44 -16.63 15.79 15.40
CA GLN A 44 -15.75 16.95 15.32
C GLN A 44 -16.55 18.23 15.05
N ASP A 45 -17.47 18.20 14.09
CA ASP A 45 -18.37 19.34 13.79
C ASP A 45 -19.24 19.73 14.99
N ARG A 46 -19.86 18.75 15.66
CA ARG A 46 -20.67 19.01 16.84
C ARG A 46 -19.87 19.60 17.99
N LEU A 47 -18.65 19.11 18.23
CA LEU A 47 -17.77 19.65 19.29
C LEU A 47 -17.31 21.08 18.97
N GLN A 48 -17.08 21.41 17.70
CA GLN A 48 -16.76 22.80 17.31
C GLN A 48 -17.89 23.78 17.62
N HIS A 49 -19.14 23.35 17.52
CA HIS A 49 -20.31 24.23 17.64
C HIS A 49 -21.03 24.18 19.00
N ALA A 50 -20.91 23.10 19.74
CA ALA A 50 -21.71 22.84 20.95
C ALA A 50 -20.99 23.02 22.28
N VAL A 51 -19.64 23.01 22.30
CA VAL A 51 -18.85 23.00 23.55
C VAL A 51 -18.20 24.35 23.81
N ASN A 52 -18.09 24.74 25.08
CA ASN A 52 -17.38 25.99 25.44
C ASN A 52 -15.89 25.91 25.06
N PRO A 53 -15.19 27.06 24.89
CA PRO A 53 -13.80 27.08 24.44
C PRO A 53 -12.81 26.30 25.32
N ALA A 54 -13.06 26.21 26.63
CA ALA A 54 -12.17 25.48 27.56
C ALA A 54 -12.32 23.95 27.35
N GLU A 55 -13.56 23.45 27.33
CA GLU A 55 -13.83 22.03 27.08
C GLU A 55 -13.37 21.61 25.68
N ARG A 56 -13.47 22.50 24.68
CA ARG A 56 -12.94 22.24 23.34
C ARG A 56 -11.42 22.05 23.36
N ALA A 57 -10.69 22.90 24.07
CA ALA A 57 -9.23 22.80 24.19
C ALA A 57 -8.77 21.48 24.82
N GLU A 58 -9.57 20.92 25.74
CA GLU A 58 -9.29 19.61 26.33
C GLU A 58 -9.64 18.44 25.40
N LEU A 59 -10.71 18.55 24.60
CA LEU A 59 -11.22 17.46 23.78
C LEU A 59 -10.53 17.36 22.41
N MET A 60 -10.06 18.47 21.84
CA MET A 60 -9.41 18.47 20.52
C MET A 60 -8.19 17.53 20.44
N PRO A 61 -7.25 17.50 21.40
CA PRO A 61 -6.13 16.57 21.35
C PRO A 61 -6.56 15.11 21.39
N LEU A 62 -7.64 14.78 22.12
CA LEU A 62 -8.18 13.42 22.17
C LEU A 62 -8.81 13.00 20.83
N LEU A 63 -9.46 13.95 20.16
CA LEU A 63 -10.00 13.73 18.82
C LEU A 63 -8.89 13.50 17.79
N GLU A 64 -7.83 14.30 17.83
CA GLU A 64 -6.67 14.14 16.95
C GLU A 64 -5.99 12.77 17.16
N GLU A 65 -5.89 12.33 18.42
CA GLU A 65 -5.39 10.99 18.73
C GLU A 65 -6.31 9.89 18.19
N LEU A 66 -7.63 10.01 18.38
CA LEU A 66 -8.60 9.05 17.83
C LEU A 66 -8.54 8.99 16.29
N GLN A 67 -8.42 10.12 15.63
CA GLN A 67 -8.26 10.19 14.18
C GLN A 67 -6.99 9.47 13.73
N THR A 68 -5.90 9.70 14.44
CA THR A 68 -4.62 9.01 14.18
C THR A 68 -4.76 7.50 14.34
N GLN A 69 -5.44 7.03 15.38
CA GLN A 69 -5.68 5.61 15.61
C GLN A 69 -6.60 4.98 14.54
N LEU A 70 -7.63 5.69 14.09
CA LEU A 70 -8.49 5.24 12.99
C LEU A 70 -7.72 5.06 11.69
N ILE A 71 -6.85 6.02 11.33
CA ILE A 71 -5.97 5.94 10.15
C ILE A 71 -5.03 4.73 10.28
N CYS A 72 -4.44 4.52 11.46
CA CYS A 72 -3.58 3.36 11.71
C CYS A 72 -4.32 2.03 11.57
N LEU A 73 -5.53 1.93 12.13
CA LEU A 73 -6.36 0.72 12.02
C LEU A 73 -6.78 0.44 10.57
N ARG A 74 -7.17 1.46 9.82
CA ARG A 74 -7.48 1.35 8.40
C ARG A 74 -6.28 0.78 7.63
N ARG A 75 -5.11 1.37 7.84
CA ARG A 75 -3.86 0.91 7.22
C ARG A 75 -3.54 -0.56 7.56
N LEU A 76 -3.69 -0.96 8.83
CA LEU A 76 -3.50 -2.35 9.23
C LEU A 76 -4.50 -3.30 8.58
N GLY A 77 -5.76 -2.88 8.44
CA GLY A 77 -6.79 -3.66 7.75
C GLY A 77 -6.49 -3.86 6.26
N ASP A 78 -6.04 -2.81 5.58
CA ASP A 78 -5.62 -2.88 4.18
C ASP A 78 -4.38 -3.76 4.02
N GLN A 79 -3.37 -3.58 4.85
CA GLN A 79 -2.15 -4.40 4.85
C GLN A 79 -2.44 -5.88 5.15
N ALA A 80 -3.32 -6.19 6.10
CA ALA A 80 -3.73 -7.57 6.39
C ALA A 80 -4.45 -8.21 5.19
N SER A 81 -5.32 -7.46 4.52
CA SER A 81 -5.99 -7.88 3.29
C SER A 81 -5.00 -8.14 2.15
N ASP A 82 -3.99 -7.29 2.03
CA ASP A 82 -2.95 -7.39 1.01
C ASP A 82 -1.96 -8.54 1.32
N ALA A 83 -1.63 -8.77 2.59
CA ALA A 83 -0.82 -9.91 3.02
C ALA A 83 -1.49 -11.25 2.69
N ALA A 84 -2.80 -11.36 2.95
CA ALA A 84 -3.58 -12.52 2.56
C ALA A 84 -3.57 -12.72 1.03
N THR A 85 -3.56 -11.62 0.27
CA THR A 85 -3.43 -11.67 -1.20
C THR A 85 -2.07 -12.17 -1.64
N ALA A 86 -1.01 -11.61 -1.10
CA ALA A 86 0.36 -11.97 -1.46
C ALA A 86 0.64 -13.45 -1.18
N ALA A 87 0.11 -13.98 -0.06
CA ALA A 87 0.20 -15.40 0.28
C ALA A 87 -0.52 -16.30 -0.73
N LEU A 88 -1.65 -15.83 -1.29
CA LEU A 88 -2.43 -16.58 -2.29
C LEU A 88 -1.88 -16.45 -3.71
N LEU A 89 -1.16 -15.35 -4.00
CA LEU A 89 -0.63 -15.06 -5.34
C LEU A 89 0.63 -15.86 -5.69
N HIS A 90 1.25 -16.57 -4.74
CA HIS A 90 2.35 -17.48 -5.06
C HIS A 90 1.90 -18.53 -6.09
N GLY A 91 2.15 -18.21 -7.38
CA GLY A 91 1.88 -19.08 -8.52
C GLY A 91 0.61 -18.78 -9.34
N THR A 92 -0.17 -17.76 -9.00
CA THR A 92 -1.40 -17.38 -9.73
C THR A 92 -1.29 -16.08 -10.53
N CYS A 93 -0.32 -15.21 -10.23
CA CYS A 93 -0.06 -14.01 -11.02
C CYS A 93 0.55 -14.40 -12.37
N VAL A 94 -0.09 -13.98 -13.45
CA VAL A 94 0.44 -14.07 -14.81
C VAL A 94 0.79 -12.65 -15.25
N PRO A 95 2.07 -12.26 -15.17
CA PRO A 95 2.49 -10.92 -15.58
C PRO A 95 2.12 -10.66 -17.04
N GLN A 96 1.59 -9.49 -17.33
CA GLN A 96 1.16 -9.05 -18.65
C GLN A 96 2.00 -7.88 -19.15
N PRO A 97 2.07 -7.62 -20.45
CA PRO A 97 2.65 -6.39 -20.96
C PRO A 97 1.90 -5.17 -20.43
N ILE A 98 2.63 -4.25 -19.82
CA ILE A 98 2.11 -2.97 -19.31
C ILE A 98 3.01 -1.82 -19.77
N ASP A 99 2.47 -0.62 -19.87
CA ASP A 99 3.26 0.61 -19.96
C ASP A 99 3.59 1.08 -18.55
N LEU A 100 4.76 0.73 -18.04
CA LEU A 100 5.19 1.08 -16.70
C LEU A 100 5.17 2.60 -16.48
N LEU A 101 5.64 3.37 -17.46
CA LEU A 101 5.73 4.82 -17.32
C LEU A 101 4.35 5.48 -17.29
N GLY A 102 3.40 5.00 -18.11
CA GLY A 102 2.00 5.43 -18.06
C GLY A 102 1.38 5.17 -16.68
N GLN A 103 1.58 3.98 -16.11
CA GLN A 103 1.09 3.64 -14.78
C GLN A 103 1.71 4.49 -13.66
N LEU A 104 3.02 4.78 -13.75
CA LEU A 104 3.70 5.65 -12.78
C LEU A 104 3.22 7.10 -12.85
N ARG A 105 2.94 7.62 -14.06
CA ARG A 105 2.37 8.96 -14.25
C ARG A 105 0.98 9.07 -13.61
N GLU A 106 0.13 8.10 -13.86
CA GLU A 106 -1.22 8.02 -13.26
C GLU A 106 -1.13 7.96 -11.73
N PHE A 107 -0.29 7.10 -11.17
CA PHE A 107 -0.09 6.98 -9.73
C PHE A 107 0.40 8.29 -9.10
N CYS A 108 1.40 8.96 -9.71
CA CYS A 108 1.90 10.25 -9.22
C CYS A 108 0.83 11.35 -9.30
N SER A 109 0.02 11.39 -10.38
CA SER A 109 -1.06 12.37 -10.53
C SER A 109 -2.09 12.23 -9.42
N ILE A 110 -2.53 11.02 -9.12
CA ILE A 110 -3.47 10.74 -8.03
C ILE A 110 -2.92 11.23 -6.68
N LEU A 111 -1.66 10.92 -6.37
CA LEU A 111 -1.03 11.36 -5.12
C LEU A 111 -0.88 12.88 -5.03
N GLN A 112 -0.54 13.55 -6.14
CA GLN A 112 -0.44 15.01 -6.19
C GLN A 112 -1.81 15.68 -6.01
N GLU A 113 -2.85 15.13 -6.62
CA GLU A 113 -4.22 15.60 -6.47
C GLU A 113 -4.71 15.44 -5.01
N GLU A 114 -4.45 14.29 -4.38
CA GLU A 114 -4.76 14.06 -2.96
C GLU A 114 -3.99 15.02 -2.05
N ALA A 115 -2.68 15.21 -2.31
CA ALA A 115 -1.87 16.16 -1.54
C ALA A 115 -2.42 17.59 -1.64
N ALA A 116 -2.83 18.03 -2.82
CA ALA A 116 -3.42 19.35 -3.04
C ALA A 116 -4.79 19.47 -2.39
N GLN A 117 -5.65 18.47 -2.54
CA GLN A 117 -7.03 18.47 -1.99
C GLN A 117 -7.04 18.57 -0.46
N TYR A 118 -6.14 17.86 0.20
CA TYR A 118 -6.08 17.79 1.68
C TYR A 118 -4.97 18.66 2.28
N ALA A 119 -4.33 19.52 1.47
CA ALA A 119 -3.20 20.37 1.87
C ALA A 119 -2.09 19.59 2.60
N LEU A 120 -1.79 18.39 2.12
CA LEU A 120 -0.76 17.53 2.69
C LEU A 120 0.64 18.03 2.29
N PRO A 121 1.61 18.01 3.20
CA PRO A 121 2.92 18.66 2.97
C PRO A 121 3.91 17.83 2.16
N PHE A 122 3.55 16.64 1.67
CA PHE A 122 4.46 15.79 0.90
C PHE A 122 4.46 16.14 -0.60
N THR A 123 5.52 15.77 -1.28
CA THR A 123 5.63 15.90 -2.74
C THR A 123 6.03 14.57 -3.37
N VAL A 124 5.54 14.33 -4.59
CA VAL A 124 5.95 13.18 -5.40
C VAL A 124 6.39 13.65 -6.78
N THR A 125 7.50 13.13 -7.27
CA THR A 125 8.06 13.46 -8.60
C THR A 125 8.39 12.18 -9.36
N LEU A 126 8.21 12.22 -10.68
CA LEU A 126 8.60 11.15 -11.60
C LEU A 126 9.66 11.67 -12.56
N GLN A 127 10.80 10.95 -12.64
CA GLN A 127 11.87 11.22 -13.59
C GLN A 127 12.00 10.01 -14.53
N ALA A 128 12.01 10.26 -15.82
CA ALA A 128 12.01 9.23 -16.87
C ALA A 128 12.84 9.63 -18.10
N ASP A 129 13.95 10.29 -17.92
CA ASP A 129 15.01 10.61 -18.88
C ASP A 129 14.61 10.60 -20.38
N GLY A 130 13.57 11.39 -20.74
CA GLY A 130 13.12 11.53 -22.12
C GLY A 130 12.34 10.33 -22.68
N LEU A 131 11.91 9.41 -21.82
CA LEU A 131 11.04 8.30 -22.22
C LEU A 131 9.57 8.75 -22.24
N ASP A 132 8.86 8.43 -23.30
CA ASP A 132 7.40 8.62 -23.38
C ASP A 132 6.62 7.40 -22.93
N VAL A 133 7.13 6.20 -23.24
CA VAL A 133 6.55 4.90 -22.94
C VAL A 133 7.65 3.96 -22.46
N LEU A 134 7.37 3.11 -21.50
CA LEU A 134 8.27 2.05 -21.06
C LEU A 134 7.55 0.71 -20.97
N PRO A 135 7.52 -0.07 -22.06
CA PRO A 135 6.94 -1.40 -22.05
C PRO A 135 7.69 -2.32 -21.07
N THR A 136 6.96 -2.98 -20.20
CA THR A 136 7.51 -3.99 -19.29
C THR A 136 6.49 -5.11 -19.08
N THR A 137 6.87 -6.12 -18.32
CA THR A 137 5.96 -7.20 -17.93
C THR A 137 5.68 -7.10 -16.45
N GLY A 138 4.39 -7.05 -16.07
CA GLY A 138 3.99 -6.90 -14.68
C GLY A 138 2.48 -7.04 -14.51
N ASP A 139 1.99 -6.69 -13.33
CA ASP A 139 0.58 -6.61 -12.98
C ASP A 139 0.30 -5.24 -12.36
N VAL A 140 -0.65 -4.50 -12.91
CA VAL A 140 -0.99 -3.13 -12.48
C VAL A 140 -1.45 -3.08 -11.02
N SER A 141 -2.23 -4.07 -10.57
CA SER A 141 -2.72 -4.12 -9.20
C SER A 141 -1.58 -4.37 -8.20
N LEU A 142 -0.64 -5.26 -8.56
CA LEU A 142 0.54 -5.54 -7.74
C LEU A 142 1.50 -4.35 -7.72
N LEU A 143 1.69 -3.67 -8.85
CA LEU A 143 2.48 -2.45 -8.95
C LEU A 143 1.90 -1.35 -8.05
N ASN A 144 0.60 -1.10 -8.13
CA ASN A 144 -0.07 -0.13 -7.27
C ASN A 144 0.03 -0.50 -5.79
N GLY A 145 -0.16 -1.78 -5.44
CA GLY A 145 0.02 -2.27 -4.08
C GLY A 145 1.45 -2.06 -3.56
N LEU A 146 2.46 -2.34 -4.39
CA LEU A 146 3.87 -2.11 -4.08
C LEU A 146 4.14 -0.63 -3.81
N LEU A 147 3.74 0.26 -4.73
CA LEU A 147 3.95 1.70 -4.61
C LEU A 147 3.23 2.29 -3.41
N THR A 148 1.97 1.91 -3.17
CA THR A 148 1.19 2.34 -2.01
C THR A 148 1.87 1.94 -0.69
N ASN A 149 2.43 0.73 -0.60
CA ASN A 149 3.16 0.31 0.60
C ASN A 149 4.44 1.12 0.82
N LEU A 150 5.19 1.42 -0.24
CA LEU A 150 6.38 2.26 -0.15
C LEU A 150 6.02 3.69 0.29
N VAL A 151 5.06 4.34 -0.37
CA VAL A 151 4.58 5.70 -0.01
C VAL A 151 4.07 5.73 1.42
N SER A 152 3.26 4.75 1.81
CA SER A 152 2.72 4.65 3.16
C SER A 152 3.81 4.50 4.23
N ASN A 153 4.89 3.78 3.95
CA ASN A 153 6.05 3.67 4.86
C ASN A 153 6.79 5.01 4.97
N THR A 154 7.02 5.68 3.85
CA THR A 154 7.65 7.00 3.81
C THR A 154 6.85 8.03 4.62
N LEU A 155 5.55 8.15 4.37
CA LEU A 155 4.68 9.12 5.05
C LEU A 155 4.45 8.79 6.54
N ALA A 156 4.64 7.54 6.94
CA ALA A 156 4.64 7.17 8.36
C ALA A 156 5.91 7.63 9.08
N ALA A 157 7.05 7.70 8.37
CA ALA A 157 8.31 8.19 8.91
C ALA A 157 8.40 9.73 8.87
N ASP A 158 7.95 10.35 7.78
CA ASP A 158 7.92 11.80 7.60
C ASP A 158 6.71 12.22 6.76
N ARG A 159 5.79 12.98 7.36
CA ARG A 159 4.59 13.50 6.67
C ARG A 159 4.91 14.55 5.60
N ALA A 160 6.06 15.22 5.70
CA ALA A 160 6.53 16.22 4.74
C ALA A 160 7.56 15.65 3.75
N ALA A 161 7.51 14.35 3.49
CA ALA A 161 8.48 13.66 2.67
C ALA A 161 8.51 14.14 1.22
N HIS A 162 9.69 14.05 0.62
CA HIS A 162 9.90 14.19 -0.81
C HIS A 162 10.14 12.83 -1.43
N ILE A 163 9.19 12.36 -2.24
CA ILE A 163 9.23 11.07 -2.91
C ILE A 163 9.63 11.26 -4.36
N MET A 164 10.59 10.47 -4.82
CA MET A 164 11.06 10.47 -6.21
C MET A 164 10.98 9.06 -6.78
N LEU A 165 10.28 8.92 -7.90
CA LEU A 165 10.31 7.74 -8.75
C LEU A 165 11.23 8.02 -9.94
N LEU A 166 12.31 7.24 -10.06
CA LEU A 166 13.21 7.30 -11.21
C LEU A 166 13.03 6.03 -12.04
N CYS A 167 12.65 6.22 -13.29
CA CYS A 167 12.34 5.14 -14.22
C CYS A 167 13.31 5.15 -15.40
N THR A 168 14.02 4.05 -15.58
CA THR A 168 14.92 3.80 -16.71
C THR A 168 14.66 2.42 -17.29
N PRO A 169 15.11 2.10 -18.51
CA PRO A 169 14.94 0.78 -19.09
C PRO A 169 15.45 -0.32 -18.15
N GLY A 170 14.55 -1.21 -17.72
CA GLY A 170 14.84 -2.33 -16.84
C GLY A 170 14.99 -1.99 -15.35
N ARG A 171 14.76 -0.74 -14.94
CA ARG A 171 14.91 -0.34 -13.55
C ARG A 171 13.87 0.72 -13.13
N LEU A 172 13.17 0.43 -12.02
CA LEU A 172 12.38 1.40 -11.26
C LEU A 172 13.08 1.64 -9.91
N CYS A 173 13.41 2.89 -9.62
CA CYS A 173 14.00 3.27 -8.35
C CYS A 173 13.02 4.16 -7.59
N TYR A 174 12.71 3.80 -6.36
CA TYR A 174 11.96 4.60 -5.39
C TYR A 174 12.96 5.24 -4.43
N ARG A 175 12.86 6.53 -4.23
CA ARG A 175 13.66 7.29 -3.26
C ARG A 175 12.78 8.21 -2.45
N ASP A 176 13.10 8.34 -1.19
CA ASP A 176 12.56 9.36 -0.30
C ASP A 176 13.69 10.07 0.46
N ASN A 177 13.37 11.14 1.16
CA ASN A 177 14.30 11.87 2.02
C ASN A 177 14.21 11.44 3.49
N GLY A 178 13.61 10.29 3.76
CA GLY A 178 13.48 9.71 5.11
C GLY A 178 14.80 9.15 5.65
N PRO A 179 14.77 8.57 6.85
CA PRO A 179 15.97 8.05 7.53
C PRO A 179 16.55 6.79 6.86
N GLY A 180 15.90 6.28 5.82
CA GLY A 180 16.26 5.03 5.18
C GLY A 180 15.84 3.78 5.97
N LEU A 181 16.06 2.61 5.36
CA LEU A 181 15.80 1.33 6.02
C LEU A 181 16.95 0.95 6.95
N PRO A 182 16.66 0.36 8.14
CA PRO A 182 17.68 -0.28 8.94
C PRO A 182 18.44 -1.33 8.09
N PRO A 183 19.76 -1.49 8.29
CA PRO A 183 20.58 -2.40 7.49
C PRO A 183 20.04 -3.84 7.45
N ASP A 184 19.53 -4.33 8.57
CA ASP A 184 18.93 -5.68 8.66
C ASP A 184 17.64 -5.78 7.82
N ALA A 185 16.81 -4.74 7.83
CA ALA A 185 15.59 -4.71 7.02
C ALA A 185 15.90 -4.62 5.52
N ALA A 186 16.91 -3.85 5.13
CA ALA A 186 17.36 -3.75 3.75
C ALA A 186 17.89 -5.10 3.22
N ALA A 187 18.72 -5.80 4.02
CA ALA A 187 19.23 -7.13 3.67
C ALA A 187 18.09 -8.15 3.48
N LEU A 188 17.13 -8.21 4.42
CA LEU A 188 16.00 -9.12 4.35
C LEU A 188 15.07 -8.81 3.17
N LEU A 189 14.91 -7.53 2.81
CA LEU A 189 14.10 -7.11 1.67
C LEU A 189 14.73 -7.59 0.35
N THR A 190 16.04 -7.49 0.19
CA THR A 190 16.77 -7.94 -1.01
C THR A 190 16.81 -9.46 -1.17
N GLU A 191 16.73 -10.22 -0.08
CA GLU A 191 16.57 -11.68 -0.14
C GLU A 191 15.26 -12.11 -0.78
N GLY A 192 14.26 -11.21 -0.91
CA GLY A 192 13.01 -11.45 -1.60
C GLY A 192 12.11 -12.52 -0.94
N GLN A 193 12.45 -12.95 0.26
CA GLN A 193 11.73 -13.98 0.98
C GLN A 193 10.84 -13.38 2.06
N TRP A 194 9.60 -13.87 2.09
CA TRP A 194 8.71 -13.61 3.21
C TRP A 194 9.27 -14.23 4.48
N SER A 195 9.63 -13.41 5.47
CA SER A 195 10.16 -13.90 6.75
C SER A 195 9.54 -13.16 7.93
N GLU A 196 9.39 -13.86 9.05
CA GLU A 196 8.98 -13.24 10.32
C GLU A 196 9.92 -12.10 10.75
N ARG A 197 11.21 -12.20 10.40
CA ARG A 197 12.20 -11.14 10.67
C ARG A 197 11.87 -9.85 9.96
N LEU A 198 11.39 -9.91 8.71
CA LEU A 198 10.99 -8.74 7.94
C LEU A 198 9.73 -8.08 8.55
N LEU A 199 8.80 -8.87 9.08
CA LEU A 199 7.64 -8.37 9.84
C LEU A 199 8.06 -7.57 11.08
N HIS A 200 9.06 -8.06 11.83
CA HIS A 200 9.56 -7.36 13.01
C HIS A 200 10.33 -6.08 12.70
N ALA A 201 11.01 -6.03 11.55
CA ALA A 201 11.83 -4.88 11.15
C ALA A 201 11.03 -3.71 10.57
N GLY A 202 9.95 -3.97 9.85
CA GLY A 202 9.23 -2.93 9.10
C GLY A 202 7.70 -3.08 9.07
N GLY A 203 7.13 -3.95 9.92
CA GLY A 203 5.70 -4.26 9.84
C GLY A 203 5.34 -5.02 8.57
N LEU A 204 4.07 -4.96 8.16
CA LEU A 204 3.57 -5.71 6.99
C LEU A 204 3.97 -5.10 5.64
N GLY A 205 4.34 -3.81 5.58
CA GLY A 205 4.60 -3.09 4.32
C GLY A 205 5.76 -3.66 3.52
N LEU A 206 6.93 -3.86 4.16
CA LEU A 206 8.12 -4.39 3.48
C LEU A 206 7.97 -5.84 3.01
N PRO A 207 7.40 -6.78 3.79
CA PRO A 207 7.04 -8.10 3.30
C PRO A 207 6.15 -8.08 2.07
N LEU A 208 5.20 -7.15 1.99
CA LEU A 208 4.32 -7.00 0.83
C LEU A 208 5.07 -6.50 -0.41
N VAL A 209 5.99 -5.55 -0.25
CA VAL A 209 6.87 -5.10 -1.33
C VAL A 209 7.66 -6.28 -1.90
N ALA A 210 8.28 -7.11 -1.04
CA ALA A 210 9.01 -8.30 -1.46
C ALA A 210 8.11 -9.32 -2.17
N ALA A 211 6.90 -9.55 -1.65
CA ALA A 211 5.95 -10.50 -2.24
C ALA A 211 5.44 -10.04 -3.61
N TYR A 212 5.12 -8.75 -3.76
CA TYR A 212 4.63 -8.20 -5.04
C TYR A 212 5.72 -8.19 -6.12
N THR A 213 6.95 -7.81 -5.78
CA THR A 213 8.07 -7.86 -6.71
C THR A 213 8.38 -9.28 -7.15
N SER A 214 8.41 -10.23 -6.22
CA SER A 214 8.60 -11.65 -6.52
C SER A 214 7.49 -12.21 -7.40
N ALA A 215 6.22 -11.87 -7.13
CA ALA A 215 5.07 -12.32 -7.93
C ALA A 215 5.11 -11.79 -9.37
N MET A 216 5.64 -10.58 -9.59
CA MET A 216 5.85 -10.00 -10.93
C MET A 216 7.13 -10.51 -11.61
N GLY A 217 7.96 -11.31 -10.93
CA GLY A 217 9.26 -11.74 -11.44
C GLY A 217 10.31 -10.63 -11.45
N TRP A 218 10.11 -9.57 -10.66
CA TRP A 218 11.05 -8.46 -10.54
C TRP A 218 12.05 -8.73 -9.40
N ALA A 219 13.26 -8.20 -9.55
CA ALA A 219 14.31 -8.27 -8.51
C ALA A 219 14.36 -6.98 -7.70
N LEU A 220 14.51 -7.11 -6.39
CA LEU A 220 14.86 -5.99 -5.50
C LEU A 220 16.39 -5.84 -5.42
N THR A 221 16.88 -4.61 -5.50
CA THR A 221 18.31 -4.29 -5.42
C THR A 221 18.56 -3.08 -4.54
#